data_fd9ee2d6e4f63f81af10696d26f72e35
#
_entry.id   fd9ee2d6e4f63f81af10696d26f72e35
#
_cell.length_a   1.000
_cell.length_b   1.000
_cell.length_c   1.000
_cell.angle_alpha   90.00
_cell.angle_beta   90.00
_cell.angle_gamma   90.00
#
_symmetry.space_group_name_H-M   'P 1'
#
loop_
_entity.id
_entity.type
_entity.pdbx_description
1 polymer ?
#
loop_
_entity_poly.entity_id
_entity_poly.type
_entity_poly.pdbx_seq_one_letter_code
_entity_poly.pdbx_strand_id
1 'polypeptide(L)'
;MLHLAFLSFIRRPFTRLILLFLIALACALPVFLLQTAGGLYDGINRAVSPFPILVGAKGSSYQLVLNTVFLRDTPIGNITHDDVEKLVSDPHTEAVYPLAFGDNYRGFRIAGTNADIFDFRPDKKKGPWLSIAEGRCFAEEGDVVIGSETARLTGLRIGDTFHSVHGASAKGRAHNHTLKVVGILAPVKGPYDTAILTDIRDVWEAHGTAAEAQKEVTALLVVPKGYKEAMQLLSLYQRQKDVQMLFPSQTIVSLYAMVGQTKDFWGILTACLLAVSILITLLAMYWSTLGRLSELALLRALGVGKGDIRRLLLSEAAILLLAASFTGWLLGYGGGVLTAKLIASHAAVVMETAPDLRGLLIIPFMTVIGTLAAMIPAWLIQKKDVVRSLE
;
A
#
# COMPACT_ATOMS: atom_id res chain seq x y z
N MET A 1 11.52 -40.28 -17.76
CA MET A 1 11.22 -39.06 -18.53
C MET A 1 11.66 -37.79 -17.80
N LEU A 2 11.30 -37.56 -16.53
CA LEU A 2 11.75 -36.39 -15.77
C LEU A 2 13.28 -36.25 -15.67
N HIS A 3 14.00 -37.36 -15.49
CA HIS A 3 15.46 -37.34 -15.44
C HIS A 3 16.07 -36.94 -16.79
N LEU A 4 15.51 -37.41 -17.90
CA LEU A 4 15.94 -37.00 -19.26
C LEU A 4 15.61 -35.51 -19.53
N ALA A 5 14.48 -35.04 -19.06
CA ALA A 5 14.09 -33.61 -19.14
C ALA A 5 15.09 -32.72 -18.37
N PHE A 6 15.54 -33.17 -17.20
CA PHE A 6 16.54 -32.46 -16.39
C PHE A 6 17.93 -32.47 -17.06
N LEU A 7 18.37 -33.62 -17.60
CA LEU A 7 19.63 -33.72 -18.34
C LEU A 7 19.65 -32.86 -19.61
N SER A 8 18.52 -32.72 -20.30
CA SER A 8 18.39 -31.84 -21.45
C SER A 8 18.51 -30.36 -21.09
N PHE A 9 18.17 -30.00 -19.83
CA PHE A 9 18.35 -28.65 -19.30
C PHE A 9 19.83 -28.25 -19.24
N ILE A 10 20.69 -29.20 -18.90
CA ILE A 10 22.15 -28.99 -18.74
C ILE A 10 22.87 -28.89 -20.09
N ARG A 11 22.34 -29.51 -21.14
CA ARG A 11 23.02 -29.57 -22.47
C ARG A 11 23.03 -28.26 -23.25
N ARG A 12 22.04 -27.35 -23.05
CA ARG A 12 21.95 -26.02 -23.68
C ARG A 12 21.61 -24.92 -22.65
N PRO A 13 22.53 -24.67 -21.72
CA PRO A 13 22.20 -23.81 -20.57
C PRO A 13 21.88 -22.37 -20.99
N PHE A 14 22.60 -21.82 -21.97
CA PHE A 14 22.43 -20.43 -22.39
C PHE A 14 21.05 -20.15 -22.99
N THR A 15 20.60 -20.97 -23.94
CA THR A 15 19.26 -20.80 -24.55
C THR A 15 18.15 -20.97 -23.53
N ARG A 16 18.31 -21.91 -22.57
CA ARG A 16 17.29 -22.12 -21.52
C ARG A 16 17.28 -21.05 -20.48
N LEU A 17 18.42 -20.48 -20.12
CA LEU A 17 18.51 -19.32 -19.25
C LEU A 17 17.83 -18.09 -19.87
N ILE A 18 18.02 -17.84 -21.17
CA ILE A 18 17.35 -16.75 -21.88
C ILE A 18 15.83 -16.96 -21.87
N LEU A 19 15.35 -18.18 -22.17
CA LEU A 19 13.93 -18.50 -22.15
C LEU A 19 13.34 -18.34 -20.73
N LEU A 20 14.03 -18.88 -19.73
CA LEU A 20 13.63 -18.72 -18.32
C LEU A 20 13.53 -17.26 -17.95
N PHE A 21 14.56 -16.47 -18.26
CA PHE A 21 14.59 -15.04 -17.95
C PHE A 21 13.46 -14.26 -18.67
N LEU A 22 13.24 -14.54 -19.95
CA LEU A 22 12.19 -13.90 -20.74
C LEU A 22 10.80 -14.18 -20.18
N ILE A 23 10.51 -15.44 -19.85
CA ILE A 23 9.22 -15.85 -19.27
C ILE A 23 9.10 -15.33 -17.84
N ALA A 24 10.17 -15.36 -17.05
CA ALA A 24 10.19 -14.83 -15.70
C ALA A 24 9.88 -13.32 -15.71
N LEU A 25 10.51 -12.56 -16.61
CA LEU A 25 10.25 -11.13 -16.74
C LEU A 25 8.79 -10.85 -17.14
N ALA A 26 8.26 -11.64 -18.08
CA ALA A 26 6.87 -11.54 -18.49
C ALA A 26 5.90 -11.82 -17.33
N CYS A 27 6.19 -12.80 -16.46
CA CYS A 27 5.40 -13.11 -15.27
C CYS A 27 5.60 -12.08 -14.14
N ALA A 28 6.78 -11.46 -14.06
CA ALA A 28 7.10 -10.49 -13.00
C ALA A 28 6.25 -9.22 -13.09
N LEU A 29 5.95 -8.72 -14.29
CA LEU A 29 5.19 -7.49 -14.50
C LEU A 29 3.77 -7.52 -13.90
N PRO A 30 2.91 -8.51 -14.21
CA PRO A 30 1.58 -8.58 -13.60
C PRO A 30 1.63 -8.83 -12.09
N VAL A 31 2.62 -9.59 -11.58
CA VAL A 31 2.80 -9.77 -10.14
C VAL A 31 3.19 -8.46 -9.46
N PHE A 32 4.16 -7.73 -10.03
CA PHE A 32 4.56 -6.41 -9.55
C PHE A 32 3.39 -5.43 -9.50
N LEU A 33 2.57 -5.41 -10.55
CA LEU A 33 1.41 -4.54 -10.61
C LEU A 33 0.36 -4.87 -9.54
N LEU A 34 0.03 -6.17 -9.38
CA LEU A 34 -0.90 -6.62 -8.35
C LEU A 34 -0.40 -6.30 -6.94
N GLN A 35 0.89 -6.56 -6.68
CA GLN A 35 1.51 -6.28 -5.39
C GLN A 35 1.50 -4.79 -5.07
N THR A 36 1.85 -3.94 -6.03
CA THR A 36 1.92 -2.49 -5.84
C THR A 36 0.52 -1.88 -5.69
N ALA A 37 -0.41 -2.24 -6.57
CA ALA A 37 -1.78 -1.72 -6.52
C ALA A 37 -2.53 -2.21 -5.27
N GLY A 38 -2.39 -3.50 -4.93
CA GLY A 38 -2.97 -4.09 -3.71
C GLY A 38 -2.39 -3.45 -2.45
N GLY A 39 -1.06 -3.37 -2.37
CA GLY A 39 -0.37 -2.77 -1.22
C GLY A 39 -0.74 -1.30 -0.98
N LEU A 40 -0.91 -0.52 -2.07
CA LEU A 40 -1.37 0.87 -1.97
C LEU A 40 -2.81 0.95 -1.46
N TYR A 41 -3.72 0.13 -2.02
CA TYR A 41 -5.12 0.09 -1.59
C TYR A 41 -5.25 -0.28 -0.11
N ASP A 42 -4.56 -1.32 0.33
CA ASP A 42 -4.58 -1.78 1.72
C ASP A 42 -3.93 -0.75 2.66
N GLY A 43 -2.88 -0.08 2.23
CA GLY A 43 -2.25 1.00 2.97
C GLY A 43 -3.17 2.21 3.19
N ILE A 44 -3.91 2.61 2.17
CA ILE A 44 -4.90 3.70 2.27
C ILE A 44 -6.05 3.30 3.19
N ASN A 45 -6.60 2.10 3.04
CA ASN A 45 -7.67 1.60 3.90
C ASN A 45 -7.23 1.53 5.37
N ARG A 46 -6.00 1.12 5.62
CA ARG A 46 -5.43 1.10 6.98
C ARG A 46 -5.29 2.51 7.55
N ALA A 47 -4.88 3.49 6.73
CA ALA A 47 -4.76 4.88 7.16
C ALA A 47 -6.08 5.48 7.60
N VAL A 48 -7.18 5.21 6.88
CA VAL A 48 -8.51 5.78 7.21
C VAL A 48 -9.27 4.97 8.26
N SER A 49 -8.92 3.69 8.47
CA SER A 49 -9.61 2.79 9.39
C SER A 49 -9.77 3.31 10.83
N PRO A 50 -8.78 4.02 11.44
CA PRO A 50 -8.93 4.58 12.78
C PRO A 50 -9.91 5.76 12.89
N PHE A 51 -10.38 6.31 11.77
CA PHE A 51 -11.21 7.51 11.74
C PHE A 51 -12.66 7.16 11.38
N PRO A 52 -13.55 6.88 12.34
CA PRO A 52 -14.94 6.56 12.04
C PRO A 52 -15.66 7.77 11.43
N ILE A 53 -15.53 8.95 12.04
CA ILE A 53 -16.10 10.20 11.55
C ILE A 53 -15.05 11.30 11.72
N LEU A 54 -14.93 12.17 10.71
CA LEU A 54 -14.21 13.43 10.79
C LEU A 54 -15.17 14.60 10.72
N VAL A 55 -14.91 15.60 11.55
CA VAL A 55 -15.55 16.91 11.50
C VAL A 55 -14.49 17.97 11.27
N GLY A 56 -14.76 18.94 10.42
CA GLY A 56 -13.84 20.01 10.06
C GLY A 56 -14.58 21.23 9.54
N ALA A 57 -13.85 22.30 9.26
CA ALA A 57 -14.41 23.49 8.62
C ALA A 57 -15.02 23.13 7.27
N LYS A 58 -16.08 23.84 6.87
CA LYS A 58 -16.77 23.61 5.59
C LYS A 58 -15.85 23.86 4.40
N GLY A 59 -15.79 22.91 3.48
CA GLY A 59 -14.95 23.02 2.29
C GLY A 59 -14.77 21.70 1.58
N SER A 60 -13.58 21.43 1.06
CA SER A 60 -13.28 20.18 0.37
C SER A 60 -13.15 19.00 1.33
N SER A 61 -14.04 18.01 1.18
CA SER A 61 -13.98 16.76 1.96
C SER A 61 -12.66 16.02 1.76
N TYR A 62 -12.10 16.07 0.55
CA TYR A 62 -10.81 15.43 0.23
C TYR A 62 -9.66 16.11 0.95
N GLN A 63 -9.64 17.44 0.98
CA GLN A 63 -8.59 18.21 1.65
C GLN A 63 -8.64 17.97 3.17
N LEU A 64 -9.83 17.88 3.77
CA LEU A 64 -9.98 17.54 5.19
C LEU A 64 -9.38 16.15 5.48
N VAL A 65 -9.67 15.15 4.67
CA VAL A 65 -9.09 13.81 4.84
C VAL A 65 -7.58 13.81 4.59
N LEU A 66 -7.10 14.49 3.55
CA LEU A 66 -5.65 14.58 3.26
C LEU A 66 -4.89 15.26 4.40
N ASN A 67 -5.44 16.35 4.95
CA ASN A 67 -4.80 17.06 6.05
C ASN A 67 -4.81 16.22 7.34
N THR A 68 -5.97 15.68 7.72
CA THR A 68 -6.16 15.07 9.04
C THR A 68 -5.68 13.63 9.11
N VAL A 69 -6.02 12.80 8.10
CA VAL A 69 -5.68 11.38 8.10
C VAL A 69 -4.28 11.15 7.55
N PHE A 70 -3.95 11.81 6.43
CA PHE A 70 -2.67 11.58 5.74
C PHE A 70 -1.58 12.59 6.13
N LEU A 71 -1.88 13.56 6.98
CA LEU A 71 -0.95 14.60 7.44
C LEU A 71 -0.29 15.36 6.28
N ARG A 72 -1.06 15.54 5.20
CA ARG A 72 -0.64 16.23 3.96
C ARG A 72 -1.58 17.39 3.69
N ASP A 73 -1.11 18.33 2.85
CA ASP A 73 -1.86 19.53 2.51
C ASP A 73 -2.06 20.50 3.70
N THR A 74 -2.66 21.65 3.44
CA THR A 74 -2.95 22.67 4.44
C THR A 74 -4.37 22.50 4.99
N PRO A 75 -4.64 22.89 6.24
CA PRO A 75 -6.00 22.94 6.77
C PRO A 75 -6.92 23.81 5.90
N ILE A 76 -8.20 23.44 5.79
CA ILE A 76 -9.23 24.25 5.10
C ILE A 76 -9.58 25.48 5.93
N GLY A 77 -9.59 25.32 7.24
CA GLY A 77 -9.98 26.31 8.25
C GLY A 77 -10.07 25.61 9.60
N ASN A 78 -10.53 26.35 10.59
CA ASN A 78 -10.68 25.86 11.94
C ASN A 78 -12.15 25.77 12.35
N ILE A 79 -12.43 24.99 13.37
CA ILE A 79 -13.71 24.85 14.05
C ILE A 79 -13.62 25.58 15.38
N THR A 80 -14.71 26.26 15.75
CA THR A 80 -14.77 27.00 17.00
C THR A 80 -14.91 26.08 18.23
N HIS A 81 -14.52 26.58 19.40
CA HIS A 81 -14.67 25.85 20.65
C HIS A 81 -16.13 25.48 20.94
N ASP A 82 -17.08 26.34 20.61
CA ASP A 82 -18.52 26.09 20.78
C ASP A 82 -19.01 24.89 19.97
N ASP A 83 -18.46 24.68 18.76
CA ASP A 83 -18.82 23.53 17.94
C ASP A 83 -18.20 22.25 18.48
N VAL A 84 -17.02 22.32 19.09
CA VAL A 84 -16.40 21.20 19.82
C VAL A 84 -17.28 20.80 21.02
N GLU A 85 -17.70 21.75 21.87
CA GLU A 85 -18.53 21.49 23.03
C GLU A 85 -19.89 20.89 22.68
N LYS A 86 -20.52 21.37 21.59
CA LYS A 86 -21.76 20.78 21.08
C LYS A 86 -21.59 19.29 20.72
N LEU A 87 -20.49 18.92 20.09
CA LEU A 87 -20.22 17.53 19.75
C LEU A 87 -19.88 16.66 20.95
N VAL A 88 -19.12 17.19 21.89
CA VAL A 88 -18.79 16.48 23.14
C VAL A 88 -20.05 16.21 23.97
N SER A 89 -20.99 17.17 23.98
CA SER A 89 -22.26 17.08 24.73
C SER A 89 -23.36 16.32 23.98
N ASP A 90 -23.17 15.95 22.72
CA ASP A 90 -24.18 15.28 21.91
C ASP A 90 -24.43 13.84 22.40
N PRO A 91 -25.69 13.45 22.67
CA PRO A 91 -26.03 12.12 23.19
C PRO A 91 -25.65 10.95 22.25
N HIS A 92 -25.42 11.22 20.98
CA HIS A 92 -25.03 10.21 19.97
C HIS A 92 -23.52 9.97 19.91
N THR A 93 -22.73 10.81 20.59
CA THR A 93 -21.27 10.75 20.60
C THR A 93 -20.77 9.91 21.78
N GLU A 94 -19.82 8.98 21.54
CA GLU A 94 -19.10 8.20 22.57
C GLU A 94 -17.85 8.97 23.02
N ALA A 95 -17.05 9.48 22.06
CA ALA A 95 -15.83 10.24 22.33
C ALA A 95 -15.51 11.23 21.19
N VAL A 96 -14.80 12.30 21.53
CA VAL A 96 -14.32 13.32 20.59
C VAL A 96 -12.85 13.59 20.89
N TYR A 97 -12.00 13.48 19.87
CA TYR A 97 -10.58 13.79 19.95
C TYR A 97 -10.27 14.99 19.04
N PRO A 98 -9.92 16.14 19.62
CA PRO A 98 -9.55 17.31 18.85
C PRO A 98 -8.17 17.10 18.19
N LEU A 99 -8.02 17.67 16.99
CA LEU A 99 -6.79 17.68 16.24
C LEU A 99 -6.51 19.10 15.75
N ALA A 100 -5.43 19.70 16.21
CA ALA A 100 -4.96 21.01 15.79
C ALA A 100 -3.65 20.88 15.01
N PHE A 101 -3.63 21.38 13.78
CA PHE A 101 -2.48 21.37 12.91
C PHE A 101 -2.07 22.81 12.56
N GLY A 102 -0.82 23.13 12.69
CA GLY A 102 -0.31 24.46 12.34
C GLY A 102 1.19 24.46 12.12
N ASP A 103 1.89 23.56 12.75
CA ASP A 103 3.34 23.54 12.85
C ASP A 103 3.93 22.26 12.31
N ASN A 104 5.24 22.31 12.10
CA ASN A 104 6.03 21.16 11.70
C ASN A 104 7.45 21.23 12.29
N TYR A 105 8.15 20.09 12.27
CA TYR A 105 9.58 20.01 12.48
C TYR A 105 10.22 19.28 11.29
N ARG A 106 11.05 19.97 10.53
CA ARG A 106 11.71 19.43 9.31
C ARG A 106 10.74 18.77 8.31
N GLY A 107 9.49 19.27 8.24
CA GLY A 107 8.43 18.72 7.39
C GLY A 107 7.57 17.61 8.04
N PHE A 108 7.91 17.18 9.27
CA PHE A 108 7.06 16.29 10.07
C PHE A 108 5.99 17.13 10.77
N ARG A 109 4.72 16.79 10.53
CA ARG A 109 3.58 17.56 11.09
C ARG A 109 3.48 17.40 12.59
N ILE A 110 3.26 18.53 13.27
CA ILE A 110 2.90 18.57 14.68
C ILE A 110 1.37 18.61 14.76
N ALA A 111 0.80 17.70 15.53
CA ALA A 111 -0.62 17.57 15.79
C ALA A 111 -0.87 17.73 17.30
N GLY A 112 -1.51 18.82 17.67
CA GLY A 112 -2.03 19.02 19.02
C GLY A 112 -3.30 18.20 19.23
N THR A 113 -3.38 17.44 20.32
CA THR A 113 -4.52 16.61 20.67
C THR A 113 -4.61 16.39 22.18
N ASN A 114 -5.66 15.73 22.64
CA ASN A 114 -5.78 15.35 24.04
C ASN A 114 -5.09 14.01 24.32
N ALA A 115 -4.59 13.82 25.55
CA ALA A 115 -3.93 12.59 25.97
C ALA A 115 -4.81 11.33 25.84
N ASP A 116 -6.14 11.48 25.95
CA ASP A 116 -7.12 10.39 25.83
C ASP A 116 -7.06 9.67 24.48
N ILE A 117 -6.44 10.26 23.44
CA ILE A 117 -6.27 9.62 22.14
C ILE A 117 -5.41 8.35 22.22
N PHE A 118 -4.53 8.25 23.22
CA PHE A 118 -3.70 7.06 23.43
C PHE A 118 -4.50 5.87 23.99
N ASP A 119 -5.69 6.12 24.57
CA ASP A 119 -6.62 5.08 25.01
C ASP A 119 -7.64 4.71 23.93
N PHE A 120 -7.68 5.46 22.82
CA PHE A 120 -8.63 5.23 21.75
C PHE A 120 -8.38 3.90 21.04
N ARG A 121 -9.47 3.11 20.92
CA ARG A 121 -9.49 1.78 20.28
C ARG A 121 -10.52 1.75 19.14
N PRO A 122 -10.10 1.94 17.90
CA PRO A 122 -11.00 1.82 16.75
C PRO A 122 -11.68 0.46 16.67
N ASP A 123 -10.98 -0.59 17.06
CA ASP A 123 -11.49 -1.94 17.22
C ASP A 123 -11.36 -2.34 18.69
N LYS A 124 -12.50 -2.51 19.38
CA LYS A 124 -12.54 -2.87 20.81
C LYS A 124 -11.85 -4.22 21.13
N LYS A 125 -11.60 -5.05 20.11
CA LYS A 125 -10.89 -6.34 20.24
C LYS A 125 -9.37 -6.21 20.12
N LYS A 126 -8.88 -5.06 19.66
CA LYS A 126 -7.46 -4.77 19.49
C LYS A 126 -6.98 -3.79 20.55
N GLY A 127 -5.67 -3.62 20.64
CA GLY A 127 -5.05 -2.61 21.49
C GLY A 127 -5.37 -1.17 21.05
N PRO A 128 -4.88 -0.18 21.80
CA PRO A 128 -5.00 1.24 21.43
C PRO A 128 -4.42 1.49 20.03
N TRP A 129 -4.98 2.49 19.33
CA TRP A 129 -4.48 2.88 17.99
C TRP A 129 -3.07 3.44 18.06
N LEU A 130 -2.84 4.39 18.97
CA LEU A 130 -1.55 5.03 19.21
C LEU A 130 -0.97 4.48 20.50
N SER A 131 -0.20 3.41 20.44
CA SER A 131 0.47 2.85 21.60
C SER A 131 1.91 3.37 21.71
N ILE A 132 2.36 3.64 22.92
CA ILE A 132 3.72 4.10 23.20
C ILE A 132 4.63 2.88 23.30
N ALA A 133 5.72 2.86 22.50
CA ALA A 133 6.73 1.81 22.55
C ALA A 133 7.81 2.12 23.59
N GLU A 134 8.20 3.39 23.69
CA GLU A 134 9.26 3.84 24.59
C GLU A 134 8.85 5.15 25.25
N GLY A 135 9.21 5.35 26.51
CA GLY A 135 8.93 6.57 27.26
C GLY A 135 7.51 6.65 27.83
N ARG A 136 6.91 7.83 27.81
CA ARG A 136 5.59 8.11 28.37
C ARG A 136 4.76 9.00 27.45
N CYS A 137 3.47 9.13 27.75
CA CYS A 137 2.58 10.14 27.16
C CYS A 137 3.03 11.55 27.58
N PHE A 138 2.66 12.56 26.79
CA PHE A 138 2.81 13.95 27.18
C PHE A 138 1.92 14.28 28.40
N ALA A 139 2.45 15.04 29.35
CA ALA A 139 1.78 15.44 30.57
C ALA A 139 2.09 16.89 30.96
N GLU A 140 3.29 17.36 30.60
CA GLU A 140 3.78 18.71 30.88
C GLU A 140 3.77 19.54 29.59
N GLU A 141 3.78 20.86 29.72
CA GLU A 141 3.88 21.81 28.61
C GLU A 141 5.18 21.55 27.80
N GLY A 142 5.06 21.50 26.49
CA GLY A 142 6.15 21.23 25.58
C GLY A 142 6.54 19.75 25.46
N ASP A 143 5.89 18.84 26.18
CA ASP A 143 6.10 17.40 26.00
C ASP A 143 5.55 16.95 24.64
N VAL A 144 6.34 16.14 23.90
CA VAL A 144 5.90 15.55 22.64
C VAL A 144 6.14 14.04 22.58
N VAL A 145 5.22 13.35 21.94
CA VAL A 145 5.37 11.94 21.55
C VAL A 145 5.54 11.90 20.04
N ILE A 146 6.65 11.29 19.57
CA ILE A 146 6.97 11.23 18.15
C ILE A 146 6.63 9.86 17.54
N GLY A 147 6.21 9.86 16.29
CA GLY A 147 5.98 8.64 15.53
C GLY A 147 7.27 7.85 15.29
N SER A 148 7.16 6.54 15.11
CA SER A 148 8.30 5.64 14.91
C SER A 148 9.18 6.04 13.71
N GLU A 149 8.58 6.46 12.61
CA GLU A 149 9.30 6.93 11.43
C GLU A 149 9.91 8.32 11.64
N THR A 150 9.26 9.20 12.40
CA THR A 150 9.83 10.49 12.79
C THR A 150 11.11 10.27 13.58
N ALA A 151 11.09 9.40 14.60
CA ALA A 151 12.28 9.04 15.38
C ALA A 151 13.41 8.50 14.50
N ARG A 152 13.06 7.57 13.59
CA ARG A 152 14.04 6.93 12.70
C ARG A 152 14.67 7.92 11.71
N LEU A 153 13.88 8.82 11.10
CA LEU A 153 14.34 9.72 10.04
C LEU A 153 15.03 10.97 10.58
N THR A 154 14.62 11.47 11.75
CA THR A 154 15.22 12.66 12.38
C THR A 154 16.39 12.33 13.28
N GLY A 155 16.46 11.09 13.79
CA GLY A 155 17.41 10.66 14.81
C GLY A 155 17.08 11.13 16.23
N LEU A 156 15.92 11.75 16.45
CA LEU A 156 15.47 12.22 17.77
C LEU A 156 15.24 11.04 18.72
N ARG A 157 15.65 11.24 19.98
CA ARG A 157 15.54 10.30 21.09
C ARG A 157 14.78 10.92 22.26
N ILE A 158 14.33 10.11 23.19
CA ILE A 158 13.73 10.58 24.42
C ILE A 158 14.72 11.50 25.17
N GLY A 159 14.24 12.68 25.56
CA GLY A 159 15.03 13.73 26.20
C GLY A 159 15.54 14.81 25.25
N ASP A 160 15.58 14.58 23.95
CA ASP A 160 15.99 15.58 22.97
C ASP A 160 14.96 16.71 22.88
N THR A 161 15.43 17.90 22.57
CA THR A 161 14.61 19.10 22.42
C THR A 161 14.76 19.71 21.04
N PHE A 162 13.69 20.35 20.55
CA PHE A 162 13.68 21.06 19.27
C PHE A 162 12.66 22.21 19.27
N HIS A 163 12.73 23.05 18.24
CA HIS A 163 11.77 24.13 18.01
C HIS A 163 10.89 23.80 16.80
N SER A 164 9.60 24.10 16.92
CA SER A 164 8.66 23.98 15.81
C SER A 164 8.80 25.15 14.83
N VAL A 165 8.35 24.91 13.59
CA VAL A 165 8.30 25.91 12.53
C VAL A 165 6.86 26.02 12.05
N HIS A 166 6.36 27.26 11.90
CA HIS A 166 5.01 27.52 11.46
C HIS A 166 4.74 27.05 10.01
N GLY A 167 3.57 26.45 9.79
CA GLY A 167 3.09 26.03 8.49
C GLY A 167 3.44 24.58 8.10
N ALA A 168 3.13 24.24 6.86
CA ALA A 168 3.34 22.88 6.32
C ALA A 168 4.75 22.62 5.78
N SER A 169 5.56 23.68 5.64
CA SER A 169 6.89 23.66 5.00
C SER A 169 7.98 23.87 6.02
N ALA A 170 9.12 23.19 5.85
CA ALA A 170 10.31 23.36 6.70
C ALA A 170 10.94 24.77 6.65
N LYS A 171 10.42 25.69 5.82
CA LYS A 171 10.93 27.05 5.63
C LYS A 171 10.09 28.14 6.35
N GLY A 172 9.23 27.77 7.29
CA GLY A 172 8.42 28.71 8.06
C GLY A 172 9.19 29.51 9.10
N ARG A 173 8.49 30.39 9.84
CA ARG A 173 9.04 31.13 11.00
C ARG A 173 9.11 30.19 12.19
N ALA A 174 10.29 30.07 12.82
CA ALA A 174 10.48 29.26 14.03
C ALA A 174 9.73 29.87 15.21
N HIS A 175 9.11 29.04 16.02
CA HIS A 175 8.54 29.43 17.31
C HIS A 175 9.62 29.40 18.40
N ASN A 176 9.47 30.25 19.42
CA ASN A 176 10.40 30.26 20.56
C ASN A 176 10.09 29.17 21.60
N HIS A 177 8.96 28.47 21.43
CA HIS A 177 8.56 27.38 22.32
C HIS A 177 9.43 26.13 22.06
N THR A 178 10.01 25.57 23.14
CA THR A 178 10.86 24.39 23.07
C THR A 178 10.04 23.14 23.32
N LEU A 179 10.05 22.21 22.38
CA LEU A 179 9.40 20.92 22.49
C LEU A 179 10.38 19.84 22.88
N LYS A 180 10.00 18.96 23.83
CA LYS A 180 10.83 17.87 24.39
C LYS A 180 10.23 16.52 24.09
N VAL A 181 11.02 15.63 23.51
CA VAL A 181 10.59 14.25 23.24
C VAL A 181 10.52 13.45 24.54
N VAL A 182 9.32 12.99 24.89
CA VAL A 182 9.07 12.18 26.09
C VAL A 182 8.61 10.76 25.79
N GLY A 183 8.18 10.50 24.54
CA GLY A 183 7.77 9.16 24.12
C GLY A 183 7.92 8.95 22.62
N ILE A 184 7.98 7.68 22.25
CA ILE A 184 8.04 7.20 20.85
C ILE A 184 6.89 6.20 20.65
N LEU A 185 6.10 6.40 19.59
CA LEU A 185 5.01 5.50 19.24
C LEU A 185 5.53 4.15 18.70
N ALA A 186 4.82 3.09 19.01
CA ALA A 186 4.93 1.84 18.29
C ALA A 186 4.47 2.04 16.84
N PRO A 187 5.07 1.31 15.85
CA PRO A 187 4.68 1.44 14.45
C PRO A 187 3.18 1.11 14.22
N VAL A 188 2.40 2.10 13.81
CA VAL A 188 0.98 1.92 13.43
C VAL A 188 0.83 1.51 11.95
N LYS A 189 1.94 1.52 11.20
CA LYS A 189 2.00 1.25 9.74
C LYS A 189 1.05 2.17 8.96
N GLY A 190 1.04 3.44 9.33
CA GLY A 190 0.19 4.46 8.77
C GLY A 190 0.82 5.86 8.82
N PRO A 191 0.10 6.90 8.36
CA PRO A 191 0.62 8.28 8.31
C PRO A 191 1.10 8.82 9.66
N TYR A 192 0.50 8.38 10.76
CA TYR A 192 0.87 8.83 12.11
C TYR A 192 2.21 8.29 12.59
N ASP A 193 2.84 7.34 11.90
CA ASP A 193 4.25 6.99 12.11
C ASP A 193 5.18 8.18 11.83
N THR A 194 4.73 9.17 11.03
CA THR A 194 5.45 10.40 10.72
C THR A 194 4.94 11.62 11.48
N ALA A 195 4.02 11.45 12.44
CA ALA A 195 3.48 12.54 13.25
C ALA A 195 4.40 12.91 14.41
N ILE A 196 4.21 14.12 14.93
CA ILE A 196 4.65 14.57 16.23
C ILE A 196 3.40 14.97 16.98
N LEU A 197 3.12 14.34 18.12
CA LEU A 197 1.93 14.59 18.92
C LEU A 197 2.29 15.39 20.16
N THR A 198 1.52 16.44 20.47
CA THR A 198 1.67 17.25 21.67
C THR A 198 0.29 17.53 22.28
N ASP A 199 0.26 18.06 23.49
CA ASP A 199 -0.98 18.55 24.06
C ASP A 199 -1.54 19.68 23.20
N ILE A 200 -2.85 19.71 22.99
CA ILE A 200 -3.49 20.74 22.16
C ILE A 200 -3.25 22.15 22.72
N ARG A 201 -3.06 22.28 24.02
CA ARG A 201 -2.75 23.55 24.69
C ARG A 201 -1.45 24.16 24.19
N ASP A 202 -0.42 23.34 23.93
CA ASP A 202 0.86 23.80 23.40
C ASP A 202 0.70 24.46 22.03
N VAL A 203 -0.19 23.93 21.19
CA VAL A 203 -0.49 24.52 19.87
C VAL A 203 -1.21 25.87 20.03
N TRP A 204 -2.15 25.99 20.95
CA TRP A 204 -2.84 27.25 21.21
C TRP A 204 -1.89 28.32 21.76
N GLU A 205 -1.00 27.97 22.69
CA GLU A 205 -0.01 28.89 23.28
C GLU A 205 1.01 29.36 22.24
N ALA A 206 1.50 28.46 21.40
CA ALA A 206 2.42 28.80 20.32
C ALA A 206 1.84 29.85 19.34
N HIS A 207 0.52 29.91 19.22
CA HIS A 207 -0.20 30.86 18.34
C HIS A 207 -0.77 32.08 19.10
N GLY A 208 -0.49 32.21 20.39
CA GLY A 208 -0.93 33.36 21.21
C GLY A 208 -2.44 33.42 21.49
N THR A 209 -3.14 32.29 21.38
CA THR A 209 -4.61 32.20 21.53
C THR A 209 -4.98 31.84 22.97
N ALA A 210 -4.64 32.71 23.93
CA ALA A 210 -4.93 32.48 25.36
C ALA A 210 -6.40 32.60 25.75
N ALA A 211 -7.24 33.28 24.94
CA ALA A 211 -8.67 33.46 25.23
C ALA A 211 -9.47 32.21 24.82
N GLU A 212 -10.40 31.74 25.63
CA GLU A 212 -11.22 30.54 25.36
C GLU A 212 -12.00 30.63 24.05
N ALA A 213 -12.48 31.80 23.68
CA ALA A 213 -13.18 32.05 22.42
C ALA A 213 -12.28 31.88 21.15
N GLN A 214 -10.96 31.75 21.32
CA GLN A 214 -9.98 31.59 20.25
C GLN A 214 -9.35 30.20 20.23
N LYS A 215 -9.78 29.27 21.08
CA LYS A 215 -9.32 27.87 21.10
C LYS A 215 -9.95 27.11 19.95
N GLU A 216 -9.41 27.32 18.77
CA GLU A 216 -9.86 26.67 17.55
C GLU A 216 -9.16 25.33 17.35
N VAL A 217 -9.81 24.40 16.66
CA VAL A 217 -9.26 23.12 16.23
C VAL A 217 -9.41 22.95 14.73
N THR A 218 -8.47 22.27 14.11
CA THR A 218 -8.51 22.03 12.66
C THR A 218 -9.54 20.97 12.29
N ALA A 219 -9.62 19.91 13.10
CA ALA A 219 -10.53 18.80 12.89
C ALA A 219 -10.85 18.07 14.20
N LEU A 220 -11.93 17.31 14.18
CA LEU A 220 -12.30 16.41 15.28
C LEU A 220 -12.41 14.98 14.75
N LEU A 221 -11.78 14.05 15.44
CA LEU A 221 -12.07 12.64 15.31
C LEU A 221 -13.24 12.33 16.25
N VAL A 222 -14.39 11.97 15.69
CA VAL A 222 -15.62 11.70 16.44
C VAL A 222 -15.94 10.22 16.42
N VAL A 223 -16.12 9.64 17.60
CA VAL A 223 -16.52 8.25 17.78
C VAL A 223 -18.00 8.21 18.12
N PRO A 224 -18.87 7.69 17.25
CA PRO A 224 -20.29 7.54 17.53
C PRO A 224 -20.53 6.31 18.42
N LYS A 225 -21.61 6.33 19.23
CA LYS A 225 -22.02 5.17 20.06
C LYS A 225 -22.39 3.93 19.24
N GLY A 226 -22.83 4.14 17.98
CA GLY A 226 -23.18 3.07 17.06
C GLY A 226 -23.43 3.58 15.65
N TYR A 227 -23.80 2.67 14.75
CA TYR A 227 -24.02 3.02 13.33
C TYR A 227 -25.22 3.96 13.15
N LYS A 228 -26.31 3.72 13.88
CA LYS A 228 -27.51 4.58 13.84
C LYS A 228 -27.19 6.01 14.29
N GLU A 229 -26.46 6.13 15.37
CA GLU A 229 -26.00 7.40 15.94
C GLU A 229 -25.05 8.13 14.98
N ALA A 230 -24.17 7.39 14.30
CA ALA A 230 -23.31 7.95 13.25
C ALA A 230 -24.12 8.59 12.11
N MET A 231 -25.18 7.92 11.64
CA MET A 231 -26.06 8.45 10.59
C MET A 231 -26.89 9.65 11.06
N GLN A 232 -27.31 9.67 12.33
CA GLN A 232 -28.01 10.82 12.94
C GLN A 232 -27.10 12.03 13.02
N LEU A 233 -25.89 11.87 13.55
CA LEU A 233 -24.87 12.93 13.59
C LEU A 233 -24.61 13.49 12.18
N LEU A 234 -24.37 12.63 11.19
CA LEU A 234 -24.13 13.05 9.81
C LEU A 234 -25.29 13.89 9.28
N SER A 235 -26.56 13.46 9.50
CA SER A 235 -27.75 14.18 9.06
C SER A 235 -27.89 15.56 9.72
N LEU A 236 -27.54 15.69 11.01
CA LEU A 236 -27.55 16.95 11.75
C LEU A 236 -26.50 17.93 11.19
N TYR A 237 -25.28 17.44 10.97
CA TYR A 237 -24.17 18.29 10.55
C TYR A 237 -24.13 18.61 9.06
N GLN A 238 -24.80 17.83 8.18
CA GLN A 238 -24.93 18.17 6.75
C GLN A 238 -25.59 19.53 6.51
N ARG A 239 -26.45 19.98 7.42
CA ARG A 239 -27.19 21.26 7.33
C ARG A 239 -26.43 22.46 7.90
N GLN A 240 -25.34 22.22 8.59
CA GLN A 240 -24.49 23.28 9.15
C GLN A 240 -23.80 24.06 8.02
N LYS A 241 -23.62 25.37 8.22
CA LYS A 241 -23.03 26.28 7.23
C LYS A 241 -21.49 26.29 7.33
N ASP A 242 -20.96 26.22 8.53
CA ASP A 242 -19.55 26.49 8.83
C ASP A 242 -18.75 25.21 9.08
N VAL A 243 -19.44 24.12 9.42
CA VAL A 243 -18.84 22.83 9.76
C VAL A 243 -19.33 21.73 8.81
N GLN A 244 -18.46 20.81 8.45
CA GLN A 244 -18.79 19.59 7.72
C GLN A 244 -18.42 18.35 8.52
N MET A 245 -19.23 17.30 8.36
CA MET A 245 -19.02 15.98 8.94
C MET A 245 -18.98 14.95 7.82
N LEU A 246 -18.04 14.01 7.85
CA LEU A 246 -17.87 13.01 6.82
C LEU A 246 -17.31 11.69 7.36
N PHE A 247 -17.51 10.63 6.60
CA PHE A 247 -16.82 9.35 6.78
C PHE A 247 -15.57 9.32 5.88
N PRO A 248 -14.34 9.29 6.43
CA PRO A 248 -13.12 9.28 5.62
C PRO A 248 -13.06 8.11 4.64
N SER A 249 -13.54 6.94 5.06
CA SER A 249 -13.60 5.76 4.19
C SER A 249 -14.48 5.99 2.95
N GLN A 250 -15.65 6.63 3.09
CA GLN A 250 -16.52 6.97 1.96
C GLN A 250 -15.89 8.04 1.06
N THR A 251 -15.23 9.02 1.65
CA THR A 251 -14.53 10.08 0.90
C THR A 251 -13.43 9.47 0.03
N ILE A 252 -12.67 8.54 0.55
CA ILE A 252 -11.63 7.83 -0.23
C ILE A 252 -12.26 6.95 -1.32
N VAL A 253 -13.34 6.22 -1.01
CA VAL A 253 -14.07 5.43 -2.03
C VAL A 253 -14.58 6.32 -3.15
N SER A 254 -15.14 7.50 -2.83
CA SER A 254 -15.62 8.44 -3.84
C SER A 254 -14.48 9.07 -4.65
N LEU A 255 -13.31 9.29 -4.05
CA LEU A 255 -12.11 9.70 -4.76
C LEU A 255 -11.68 8.64 -5.80
N TYR A 256 -11.66 7.37 -5.39
CA TYR A 256 -11.37 6.27 -6.32
C TYR A 256 -12.40 6.17 -7.46
N ALA A 257 -13.68 6.37 -7.16
CA ALA A 257 -14.73 6.38 -8.17
C ALA A 257 -14.60 7.57 -9.14
N MET A 258 -14.17 8.73 -8.64
CA MET A 258 -13.98 9.95 -9.44
C MET A 258 -12.76 9.85 -10.36
N VAL A 259 -11.64 9.29 -9.88
CA VAL A 259 -10.42 9.05 -10.70
C VAL A 259 -10.67 7.97 -11.76
N GLY A 260 -11.91 7.53 -11.89
CA GLY A 260 -12.39 6.66 -12.93
C GLY A 260 -12.05 5.20 -12.71
N GLN A 261 -12.86 4.51 -11.92
CA GLN A 261 -12.86 3.05 -11.95
C GLN A 261 -11.44 2.44 -11.81
N THR A 262 -10.62 3.08 -10.98
CA THR A 262 -9.19 2.75 -10.83
C THR A 262 -8.99 1.25 -10.57
N LYS A 263 -9.93 0.61 -9.87
CA LYS A 263 -9.87 -0.84 -9.62
C LYS A 263 -10.08 -1.64 -10.91
N ASP A 264 -11.03 -1.23 -11.75
CA ASP A 264 -11.30 -1.90 -13.03
C ASP A 264 -10.17 -1.63 -14.02
N PHE A 265 -9.62 -0.41 -14.04
CA PHE A 265 -8.45 -0.05 -14.83
C PHE A 265 -7.24 -0.93 -14.47
N TRP A 266 -6.92 -1.07 -13.19
CA TRP A 266 -5.82 -1.95 -12.74
C TRP A 266 -6.11 -3.41 -13.05
N GLY A 267 -7.36 -3.84 -12.95
CA GLY A 267 -7.81 -5.17 -13.35
C GLY A 267 -7.61 -5.43 -14.85
N ILE A 268 -8.06 -4.50 -15.69
CA ILE A 268 -7.89 -4.57 -17.15
C ILE A 268 -6.41 -4.57 -17.52
N LEU A 269 -5.63 -3.67 -16.94
CA LEU A 269 -4.19 -3.59 -17.19
C LEU A 269 -3.47 -4.89 -16.81
N THR A 270 -3.81 -5.48 -15.65
CA THR A 270 -3.29 -6.78 -15.23
C THR A 270 -3.68 -7.89 -16.21
N ALA A 271 -4.94 -7.91 -16.67
CA ALA A 271 -5.40 -8.88 -17.65
C ALA A 271 -4.67 -8.73 -19.01
N CYS A 272 -4.45 -7.50 -19.47
CA CYS A 272 -3.64 -7.22 -20.65
C CYS A 272 -2.19 -7.71 -20.50
N LEU A 273 -1.55 -7.43 -19.35
CA LEU A 273 -0.19 -7.91 -19.08
C LEU A 273 -0.13 -9.43 -19.00
N LEU A 274 -1.13 -10.11 -18.43
CA LEU A 274 -1.22 -11.56 -18.44
C LEU A 274 -1.39 -12.11 -19.85
N ALA A 275 -2.22 -11.50 -20.69
CA ALA A 275 -2.38 -11.89 -22.08
C ALA A 275 -1.07 -11.76 -22.87
N VAL A 276 -0.34 -10.65 -22.68
CA VAL A 276 1.01 -10.47 -23.27
C VAL A 276 1.99 -11.50 -22.73
N SER A 277 1.95 -11.83 -21.44
CA SER A 277 2.81 -12.86 -20.84
C SER A 277 2.54 -14.24 -21.42
N ILE A 278 1.28 -14.59 -21.67
CA ILE A 278 0.87 -15.82 -22.36
C ILE A 278 1.43 -15.84 -23.79
N LEU A 279 1.29 -14.74 -24.52
CA LEU A 279 1.78 -14.63 -25.90
C LEU A 279 3.31 -14.78 -25.96
N ILE A 280 4.04 -14.10 -25.06
CA ILE A 280 5.51 -14.24 -24.95
C ILE A 280 5.88 -15.70 -24.66
N THR A 281 5.17 -16.34 -23.74
CA THR A 281 5.39 -17.74 -23.37
C THR A 281 5.15 -18.68 -24.56
N LEU A 282 4.06 -18.45 -25.32
CA LEU A 282 3.75 -19.19 -26.55
C LEU A 282 4.87 -19.07 -27.57
N LEU A 283 5.29 -17.85 -27.86
CA LEU A 283 6.37 -17.57 -28.82
C LEU A 283 7.69 -18.21 -28.36
N ALA A 284 8.04 -18.06 -27.09
CA ALA A 284 9.24 -18.63 -26.49
C ALA A 284 9.26 -20.16 -26.61
N MET A 285 8.15 -20.84 -26.31
CA MET A 285 8.03 -22.30 -26.46
C MET A 285 8.07 -22.74 -27.94
N TYR A 286 7.43 -22.00 -28.83
CA TYR A 286 7.47 -22.25 -30.27
C TYR A 286 8.89 -22.18 -30.80
N TRP A 287 9.62 -21.10 -30.54
CA TRP A 287 11.03 -20.93 -30.94
C TRP A 287 11.94 -22.00 -30.33
N SER A 288 11.77 -22.32 -29.06
CA SER A 288 12.53 -23.37 -28.37
C SER A 288 12.36 -24.74 -29.05
N THR A 289 11.14 -25.03 -29.49
CA THR A 289 10.84 -26.32 -30.15
C THR A 289 11.36 -26.38 -31.59
N LEU A 290 11.25 -25.26 -32.34
CA LEU A 290 11.80 -25.17 -33.70
C LEU A 290 13.31 -25.36 -33.72
N GLY A 291 14.05 -24.79 -32.80
CA GLY A 291 15.50 -24.92 -32.68
C GLY A 291 16.00 -26.36 -32.37
N ARG A 292 15.06 -27.29 -32.14
CA ARG A 292 15.37 -28.71 -31.80
C ARG A 292 14.80 -29.73 -32.78
N LEU A 293 14.32 -29.26 -33.93
CA LEU A 293 13.70 -30.14 -34.94
C LEU A 293 14.60 -31.30 -35.36
N SER A 294 15.89 -31.06 -35.63
CA SER A 294 16.87 -32.08 -36.03
C SER A 294 17.12 -33.12 -34.92
N GLU A 295 17.18 -32.70 -33.66
CA GLU A 295 17.32 -33.63 -32.53
C GLU A 295 16.10 -34.53 -32.37
N LEU A 296 14.89 -33.93 -32.51
CA LEU A 296 13.63 -34.68 -32.45
C LEU A 296 13.47 -35.66 -33.64
N ALA A 297 13.94 -35.26 -34.82
CA ALA A 297 13.97 -36.11 -35.98
C ALA A 297 14.91 -37.32 -35.78
N LEU A 298 16.11 -37.10 -35.21
CA LEU A 298 17.05 -38.16 -34.85
C LEU A 298 16.46 -39.15 -33.84
N LEU A 299 15.82 -38.67 -32.79
CA LEU A 299 15.13 -39.53 -31.81
C LEU A 299 14.06 -40.41 -32.46
N ARG A 300 13.33 -39.87 -33.44
CA ARG A 300 12.35 -40.65 -34.21
C ARG A 300 13.03 -41.72 -35.11
N ALA A 301 14.14 -41.38 -35.73
CA ALA A 301 14.92 -42.32 -36.52
C ALA A 301 15.46 -43.49 -35.67
N LEU A 302 15.77 -43.24 -34.40
CA LEU A 302 16.14 -44.22 -33.39
C LEU A 302 14.98 -45.04 -32.82
N GLY A 303 13.74 -44.84 -33.32
CA GLY A 303 12.56 -45.62 -32.94
C GLY A 303 11.75 -45.07 -31.75
N VAL A 304 12.05 -43.87 -31.24
CA VAL A 304 11.29 -43.27 -30.14
C VAL A 304 9.87 -42.91 -30.62
N GLY A 305 8.86 -43.38 -29.91
CA GLY A 305 7.46 -43.19 -30.24
C GLY A 305 7.02 -41.71 -30.18
N LYS A 306 6.04 -41.33 -31.04
CA LYS A 306 5.48 -39.96 -31.07
C LYS A 306 4.97 -39.52 -29.70
N GLY A 307 4.35 -40.44 -28.95
CA GLY A 307 3.84 -40.20 -27.60
C GLY A 307 4.91 -39.85 -26.58
N ASP A 308 6.06 -40.54 -26.68
CA ASP A 308 7.17 -40.32 -25.74
C ASP A 308 7.89 -39.01 -26.02
N ILE A 309 8.07 -38.64 -27.28
CA ILE A 309 8.59 -37.31 -27.66
C ILE A 309 7.67 -36.18 -27.12
N ARG A 310 6.34 -36.34 -27.27
CA ARG A 310 5.38 -35.36 -26.75
C ARG A 310 5.48 -35.26 -25.23
N ARG A 311 5.52 -36.40 -24.50
CA ARG A 311 5.66 -36.42 -23.04
C ARG A 311 6.98 -35.77 -22.61
N LEU A 312 8.06 -35.99 -23.32
CA LEU A 312 9.35 -35.37 -23.04
C LEU A 312 9.26 -33.85 -23.21
N LEU A 313 8.74 -33.35 -24.33
CA LEU A 313 8.58 -31.91 -24.59
C LEU A 313 7.68 -31.21 -23.54
N LEU A 314 6.56 -31.85 -23.20
CA LEU A 314 5.65 -31.29 -22.18
C LEU A 314 6.25 -31.28 -20.78
N SER A 315 7.01 -32.34 -20.41
CA SER A 315 7.68 -32.35 -19.09
C SER A 315 8.79 -31.30 -19.00
N GLU A 316 9.56 -31.10 -20.07
CA GLU A 316 10.57 -30.05 -20.15
C GLU A 316 9.92 -28.64 -20.08
N ALA A 317 8.84 -28.45 -20.83
CA ALA A 317 8.08 -27.19 -20.79
C ALA A 317 7.53 -26.91 -19.40
N ALA A 318 6.91 -27.89 -18.74
CA ALA A 318 6.37 -27.76 -17.41
C ALA A 318 7.43 -27.38 -16.37
N ILE A 319 8.61 -28.03 -16.41
CA ILE A 319 9.71 -27.70 -15.48
C ILE A 319 10.22 -26.28 -15.73
N LEU A 320 10.44 -25.91 -17.00
CA LEU A 320 10.92 -24.57 -17.35
C LEU A 320 9.91 -23.49 -16.94
N LEU A 321 8.63 -23.72 -17.23
CA LEU A 321 7.55 -22.77 -16.90
C LEU A 321 7.34 -22.63 -15.40
N LEU A 322 7.40 -23.72 -14.64
CA LEU A 322 7.32 -23.68 -13.19
C LEU A 322 8.49 -22.87 -12.59
N ALA A 323 9.72 -23.15 -13.05
CA ALA A 323 10.88 -22.39 -12.59
C ALA A 323 10.82 -20.92 -13.01
N ALA A 324 10.40 -20.63 -14.25
CA ALA A 324 10.32 -19.26 -14.77
C ALA A 324 9.19 -18.46 -14.08
N SER A 325 8.00 -19.04 -13.90
CA SER A 325 6.89 -18.35 -13.22
C SER A 325 7.16 -18.12 -11.73
N PHE A 326 7.82 -19.08 -11.06
CA PHE A 326 8.28 -18.89 -9.68
C PHE A 326 9.32 -17.77 -9.56
N THR A 327 10.33 -17.77 -10.43
CA THR A 327 11.34 -16.70 -10.50
C THR A 327 10.68 -15.35 -10.83
N GLY A 328 9.72 -15.33 -11.76
CA GLY A 328 8.95 -14.16 -12.11
C GLY A 328 8.12 -13.63 -10.95
N TRP A 329 7.47 -14.51 -10.20
CA TRP A 329 6.77 -14.13 -8.96
C TRP A 329 7.74 -13.52 -7.94
N LEU A 330 8.91 -14.12 -7.74
CA LEU A 330 9.91 -13.61 -6.80
C LEU A 330 10.42 -12.22 -7.21
N LEU A 331 10.68 -12.00 -8.49
CA LEU A 331 11.12 -10.71 -9.05
C LEU A 331 10.01 -9.65 -8.94
N GLY A 332 8.78 -10.00 -9.29
CA GLY A 332 7.63 -9.09 -9.21
C GLY A 332 7.31 -8.69 -7.78
N TYR A 333 7.25 -9.66 -6.87
CA TYR A 333 7.07 -9.43 -5.43
C TYR A 333 8.21 -8.59 -4.85
N GLY A 334 9.46 -8.98 -5.11
CA GLY A 334 10.65 -8.26 -4.65
C GLY A 334 10.69 -6.81 -5.16
N GLY A 335 10.32 -6.59 -6.43
CA GLY A 335 10.15 -5.28 -7.02
C GLY A 335 9.10 -4.43 -6.30
N GLY A 336 7.94 -5.01 -5.98
CA GLY A 336 6.88 -4.36 -5.20
C GLY A 336 7.34 -3.96 -3.80
N VAL A 337 8.03 -4.85 -3.09
CA VAL A 337 8.61 -4.56 -1.76
C VAL A 337 9.67 -3.45 -1.84
N LEU A 338 10.52 -3.49 -2.86
CA LEU A 338 11.53 -2.45 -3.07
C LEU A 338 10.87 -1.08 -3.34
N THR A 339 9.86 -1.05 -4.21
CA THR A 339 9.08 0.17 -4.49
C THR A 339 8.42 0.70 -3.22
N ALA A 340 7.79 -0.16 -2.42
CA ALA A 340 7.19 0.22 -1.14
C ALA A 340 8.21 0.87 -0.21
N LYS A 341 9.42 0.32 -0.09
CA LYS A 341 10.50 0.89 0.75
C LYS A 341 11.03 2.23 0.22
N LEU A 342 11.19 2.36 -1.10
CA LEU A 342 11.67 3.59 -1.73
C LEU A 342 10.64 4.73 -1.60
N ILE A 343 9.36 4.41 -1.68
CA ILE A 343 8.29 5.39 -1.59
C ILE A 343 7.97 5.73 -0.12
N ALA A 344 8.16 4.82 0.81
CA ALA A 344 7.79 4.99 2.23
C ALA A 344 8.35 6.27 2.88
N SER A 345 9.54 6.71 2.49
CA SER A 345 10.16 7.95 3.00
C SER A 345 9.52 9.24 2.45
N HIS A 346 8.76 9.17 1.35
CA HIS A 346 8.17 10.32 0.66
C HIS A 346 6.64 10.27 0.58
N ALA A 347 6.05 9.09 0.75
CA ALA A 347 4.61 8.89 0.63
C ALA A 347 3.91 9.04 1.99
N ALA A 348 2.71 9.61 1.94
CA ALA A 348 1.80 9.65 3.08
C ALA A 348 1.16 8.27 3.39
N VAL A 349 1.37 7.27 2.55
CA VAL A 349 0.76 5.95 2.65
C VAL A 349 1.83 4.89 2.79
N VAL A 350 1.78 4.12 3.86
CA VAL A 350 2.62 2.94 4.06
C VAL A 350 2.00 1.78 3.29
N MET A 351 2.64 1.38 2.19
CA MET A 351 2.16 0.26 1.37
C MET A 351 2.33 -1.06 2.11
N GLU A 352 1.32 -1.93 2.03
CA GLU A 352 1.41 -3.29 2.54
C GLU A 352 2.42 -4.10 1.71
N THR A 353 3.34 -4.76 2.40
CA THR A 353 4.39 -5.58 1.76
C THR A 353 4.14 -7.08 1.88
N ALA A 354 3.05 -7.51 2.52
CA ALA A 354 2.68 -8.92 2.55
C ALA A 354 2.41 -9.43 1.12
N PRO A 355 2.80 -10.68 0.79
CA PRO A 355 2.56 -11.24 -0.53
C PRO A 355 1.06 -11.36 -0.80
N ASP A 356 0.59 -10.82 -1.92
CA ASP A 356 -0.79 -11.00 -2.38
C ASP A 356 -0.99 -12.44 -2.85
N LEU A 357 -2.02 -13.11 -2.31
CA LEU A 357 -2.39 -14.47 -2.69
C LEU A 357 -2.70 -14.58 -4.20
N ARG A 358 -3.24 -13.52 -4.82
CA ARG A 358 -3.51 -13.46 -6.26
C ARG A 358 -2.23 -13.55 -7.08
N GLY A 359 -1.15 -12.91 -6.62
CA GLY A 359 0.17 -13.00 -7.24
C GLY A 359 0.73 -14.43 -7.21
N LEU A 360 0.50 -15.18 -6.13
CA LEU A 360 0.89 -16.59 -6.03
C LEU A 360 0.14 -17.49 -7.03
N LEU A 361 -1.13 -17.20 -7.31
CA LEU A 361 -1.93 -17.96 -8.28
C LEU A 361 -1.41 -17.84 -9.72
N ILE A 362 -0.61 -16.83 -10.03
CA ILE A 362 0.02 -16.68 -11.36
C ILE A 362 0.97 -17.84 -11.64
N ILE A 363 1.62 -18.41 -10.62
CA ILE A 363 2.58 -19.53 -10.79
C ILE A 363 1.87 -20.76 -11.39
N PRO A 364 0.86 -21.38 -10.77
CA PRO A 364 0.18 -22.53 -11.36
C PRO A 364 -0.57 -22.15 -12.64
N PHE A 365 -1.16 -20.97 -12.72
CA PHE A 365 -1.87 -20.50 -13.89
C PHE A 365 -0.96 -20.45 -15.13
N MET A 366 0.19 -19.78 -15.07
CA MET A 366 1.14 -19.67 -16.17
C MET A 366 1.79 -21.01 -16.49
N THR A 367 2.05 -21.85 -15.49
CA THR A 367 2.60 -23.20 -15.71
C THR A 367 1.62 -24.07 -16.50
N VAL A 368 0.34 -24.07 -16.13
CA VAL A 368 -0.69 -24.87 -16.81
C VAL A 368 -0.93 -24.35 -18.24
N ILE A 369 -1.21 -23.05 -18.39
CA ILE A 369 -1.49 -22.45 -19.71
C ILE A 369 -0.28 -22.57 -20.63
N GLY A 370 0.91 -22.28 -20.14
CA GLY A 370 2.13 -22.40 -20.93
C GLY A 370 2.44 -23.85 -21.35
N THR A 371 2.16 -24.84 -20.47
CA THR A 371 2.31 -26.26 -20.82
C THR A 371 1.28 -26.68 -21.86
N LEU A 372 0.03 -26.25 -21.75
CA LEU A 372 -0.99 -26.48 -22.77
C LEU A 372 -0.60 -25.81 -24.10
N ALA A 373 -0.09 -24.59 -24.02
CA ALA A 373 0.41 -23.86 -25.18
C ALA A 373 1.57 -24.57 -25.89
N ALA A 374 2.46 -25.22 -25.15
CA ALA A 374 3.55 -26.02 -25.70
C ALA A 374 3.07 -27.28 -26.47
N MET A 375 1.80 -27.68 -26.28
CA MET A 375 1.21 -28.75 -27.10
C MET A 375 1.07 -28.34 -28.58
N ILE A 376 0.86 -27.05 -28.88
CA ILE A 376 0.66 -26.55 -30.24
C ILE A 376 1.90 -26.84 -31.12
N PRO A 377 3.10 -26.36 -30.77
CA PRO A 377 4.30 -26.68 -31.55
C PRO A 377 4.63 -28.17 -31.54
N ALA A 378 4.39 -28.87 -30.42
CA ALA A 378 4.61 -30.31 -30.36
C ALA A 378 3.73 -31.09 -31.34
N TRP A 379 2.49 -30.65 -31.58
CA TRP A 379 1.57 -31.25 -32.56
C TRP A 379 1.91 -30.87 -33.98
N LEU A 380 2.30 -29.62 -34.26
CA LEU A 380 2.71 -29.17 -35.60
C LEU A 380 3.93 -29.91 -36.11
N ILE A 381 4.90 -30.23 -35.24
CA ILE A 381 6.09 -30.98 -35.58
C ILE A 381 5.76 -32.43 -35.95
N GLN A 382 4.77 -33.04 -35.29
CA GLN A 382 4.35 -34.41 -35.60
C GLN A 382 3.72 -34.56 -36.98
N LYS A 383 3.20 -33.47 -37.56
CA LYS A 383 2.64 -33.43 -38.94
C LYS A 383 3.68 -33.20 -40.02
N LYS A 384 4.88 -32.68 -39.72
CA LYS A 384 5.95 -32.51 -40.72
C LYS A 384 6.64 -33.83 -40.98
N ASP A 385 6.79 -34.18 -42.26
CA ASP A 385 7.51 -35.35 -42.71
C ASP A 385 9.00 -35.26 -42.33
N VAL A 386 9.47 -36.27 -41.61
CA VAL A 386 10.83 -36.33 -41.05
C VAL A 386 11.90 -36.32 -42.17
N VAL A 387 11.55 -36.81 -43.36
CA VAL A 387 12.45 -36.90 -44.49
C VAL A 387 12.84 -35.53 -45.06
N ARG A 388 11.92 -34.54 -45.06
CA ARG A 388 12.18 -33.17 -45.56
C ARG A 388 12.97 -32.28 -44.59
N SER A 389 13.22 -32.69 -43.36
CA SER A 389 13.98 -31.89 -42.38
C SER A 389 15.42 -32.36 -42.18
N LEU A 390 15.88 -33.32 -43.00
CA LEU A 390 17.26 -33.81 -43.04
C LEU A 390 18.02 -33.34 -44.30
N GLU A 391 17.34 -32.69 -45.24
CA GLU A 391 17.91 -31.89 -46.34
C GLU A 391 18.08 -30.41 -45.89
#